data_430d43ac305c48f7ef5267bd8a4436bf
#
_entry.id   430d43ac305c48f7ef5267bd8a4436bf
#
_cell.length_a   1.000
_cell.length_b   1.000
_cell.length_c   1.000
_cell.angle_alpha   90.00
_cell.angle_beta   90.00
_cell.angle_gamma   90.00
#
_symmetry.space_group_name_H-M   'P 1'
#
loop_
_entity.id
_entity.type
_entity.pdbx_description
1 polymer ?
#
loop_
_entity_poly.entity_id
_entity_poly.type
_entity_poly.pdbx_seq_one_letter_code
_entity_poly.pdbx_strand_id
1 'polypeptide(L)'
;MYVCFSNVNFINTMIIMKKIIYLVLLALITGLVAQAHEKTGEWNGCDRYDFTFKDRQATIVVPKKAARGNPWIWRPAFFDAFPSVDKALLEKGFHIVYYDVTHLYGSPRAVSLGTEFYENMTDLYNLSEKVTLEGFSRGGLFVFNWAAQNTEKVACIYVDAPVCDVFSWPGRKNTALWNDLLKEWNLTDAGMEHFKGNPIDNLAPIAAAGIPIISVCGDSDQTVPYKENMDVVRSRYLAAGGPVEVILKKGCDHHPH
;
A
#
# COMPACT_ATOMS: atom_id res chain seq x y z
N MET A 1 -43.85 -33.62 -49.09
CA MET A 1 -44.21 -32.52 -48.15
C MET A 1 -43.80 -32.84 -46.73
N TYR A 2 -42.69 -33.56 -46.48
CA TYR A 2 -42.23 -33.97 -45.13
C TYR A 2 -40.81 -33.45 -44.75
N VAL A 3 -40.12 -32.74 -45.64
CA VAL A 3 -38.73 -32.31 -45.38
C VAL A 3 -38.63 -30.90 -44.75
N CYS A 4 -39.71 -30.12 -44.76
CA CYS A 4 -39.65 -28.72 -44.29
C CYS A 4 -39.85 -28.54 -42.76
N PHE A 5 -40.48 -29.52 -42.07
CA PHE A 5 -40.77 -29.43 -40.63
C PHE A 5 -39.60 -29.83 -39.72
N SER A 6 -38.66 -30.63 -40.18
CA SER A 6 -37.50 -31.07 -39.39
C SER A 6 -36.45 -29.97 -39.23
N ASN A 7 -36.28 -29.10 -40.21
CA ASN A 7 -35.30 -28.02 -40.18
C ASN A 7 -35.68 -26.87 -39.23
N VAL A 8 -36.96 -26.55 -39.07
CA VAL A 8 -37.45 -25.49 -38.19
C VAL A 8 -37.26 -25.87 -36.71
N ASN A 9 -37.52 -27.15 -36.37
CA ASN A 9 -37.30 -27.64 -35.01
C ASN A 9 -35.81 -27.71 -34.66
N PHE A 10 -34.92 -28.05 -35.59
CA PHE A 10 -33.49 -28.08 -35.36
C PHE A 10 -32.91 -26.68 -35.15
N ILE A 11 -33.35 -25.69 -35.93
CA ILE A 11 -32.92 -24.30 -35.80
C ILE A 11 -33.40 -23.71 -34.45
N ASN A 12 -34.64 -23.94 -34.06
CA ASN A 12 -35.17 -23.51 -32.77
C ASN A 12 -34.45 -24.15 -31.60
N THR A 13 -34.11 -25.42 -31.66
CA THR A 13 -33.33 -26.14 -30.66
C THR A 13 -31.90 -25.55 -30.52
N MET A 14 -31.24 -25.25 -31.65
CA MET A 14 -29.92 -24.58 -31.63
C MET A 14 -29.96 -23.17 -31.05
N ILE A 15 -31.03 -22.39 -31.31
CA ILE A 15 -31.19 -21.04 -30.75
C ILE A 15 -31.40 -21.12 -29.24
N ILE A 16 -32.22 -22.08 -28.78
CA ILE A 16 -32.46 -22.31 -27.33
C ILE A 16 -31.16 -22.74 -26.64
N MET A 17 -30.41 -23.68 -27.21
CA MET A 17 -29.11 -24.11 -26.66
C MET A 17 -28.10 -22.96 -26.60
N LYS A 18 -27.99 -22.12 -27.64
CA LYS A 18 -27.13 -20.93 -27.59
C LYS A 18 -27.54 -19.95 -26.49
N LYS A 19 -28.85 -19.71 -26.30
CA LYS A 19 -29.34 -18.86 -25.20
C LYS A 19 -29.04 -19.43 -23.83
N ILE A 20 -29.19 -20.75 -23.65
CA ILE A 20 -28.87 -21.45 -22.40
C ILE A 20 -27.34 -21.36 -22.13
N ILE A 21 -26.51 -21.60 -23.13
CA ILE A 21 -25.04 -21.49 -23.01
C ILE A 21 -24.66 -20.05 -22.66
N TYR A 22 -25.29 -19.04 -23.27
CA TYR A 22 -25.04 -17.63 -22.96
C TYR A 22 -25.46 -17.25 -21.54
N LEU A 23 -26.62 -17.79 -21.08
CA LEU A 23 -27.10 -17.59 -19.69
C LEU A 23 -26.21 -18.30 -18.66
N VAL A 24 -25.72 -19.49 -18.97
CA VAL A 24 -24.80 -20.24 -18.12
C VAL A 24 -23.43 -19.56 -18.07
N LEU A 25 -22.92 -19.07 -19.20
CA LEU A 25 -21.70 -18.25 -19.24
C LEU A 25 -21.87 -16.94 -18.49
N LEU A 26 -23.01 -16.26 -18.62
CA LEU A 26 -23.31 -15.04 -17.86
C LEU A 26 -23.42 -15.32 -16.35
N ALA A 27 -24.03 -16.43 -15.96
CA ALA A 27 -24.12 -16.88 -14.57
C ALA A 27 -22.76 -17.31 -14.00
N LEU A 28 -21.87 -17.90 -14.80
CA LEU A 28 -20.51 -18.22 -14.42
C LEU A 28 -19.63 -16.96 -14.28
N ILE A 29 -19.86 -15.94 -15.12
CA ILE A 29 -19.17 -14.63 -15.01
C ILE A 29 -19.67 -13.85 -13.80
N THR A 30 -20.99 -13.93 -13.48
CA THR A 30 -21.54 -13.28 -12.27
C THR A 30 -21.25 -14.07 -10.98
N GLY A 31 -20.89 -15.35 -11.07
CA GLY A 31 -20.49 -16.18 -9.92
C GLY A 31 -19.03 -15.99 -9.49
N LEU A 32 -18.21 -15.28 -10.27
CA LEU A 32 -16.84 -14.85 -9.91
C LEU A 32 -16.78 -13.37 -9.48
N VAL A 33 -17.84 -12.84 -8.89
CA VAL A 33 -17.68 -11.65 -8.05
C VAL A 33 -16.94 -12.16 -6.81
N ALA A 34 -15.65 -11.91 -6.74
CA ALA A 34 -14.88 -12.11 -5.52
C ALA A 34 -15.73 -11.51 -4.39
N GLN A 35 -16.13 -12.34 -3.42
CA GLN A 35 -17.04 -11.94 -2.37
C GLN A 35 -16.31 -10.86 -1.58
N ALA A 36 -16.74 -9.61 -1.70
CA ALA A 36 -16.21 -8.53 -0.87
C ALA A 36 -16.31 -8.96 0.60
N HIS A 37 -15.35 -8.58 1.41
CA HIS A 37 -15.34 -8.92 2.83
C HIS A 37 -16.65 -8.45 3.50
N GLU A 38 -17.06 -9.12 4.57
CA GLU A 38 -18.22 -8.69 5.37
C GLU A 38 -17.89 -7.40 6.13
N LYS A 39 -18.86 -6.49 6.21
CA LYS A 39 -18.74 -5.26 6.99
C LYS A 39 -18.54 -5.61 8.47
N THR A 40 -17.43 -5.17 9.05
CA THR A 40 -17.07 -5.41 10.46
C THR A 40 -17.45 -4.26 11.39
N GLY A 41 -17.69 -3.08 10.83
CA GLY A 41 -18.05 -1.90 11.62
C GLY A 41 -18.04 -0.62 10.79
N GLU A 42 -17.82 0.50 11.48
CA GLU A 42 -17.66 1.81 10.86
C GLU A 42 -16.40 2.51 11.38
N TRP A 43 -15.80 3.32 10.55
CA TRP A 43 -14.73 4.22 10.92
C TRP A 43 -14.98 5.60 10.31
N ASN A 44 -14.99 6.63 11.16
CA ASN A 44 -15.33 8.00 10.77
C ASN A 44 -16.65 8.10 9.97
N GLY A 45 -17.66 7.26 10.34
CA GLY A 45 -18.97 7.20 9.71
C GLY A 45 -19.02 6.56 8.32
N CYS A 46 -17.97 5.87 7.91
CA CYS A 46 -17.87 5.10 6.67
C CYS A 46 -17.71 3.61 6.97
N ASP A 47 -18.13 2.75 6.02
CA ASP A 47 -18.11 1.31 6.19
C ASP A 47 -16.68 0.79 6.29
N ARG A 48 -16.42 -0.01 7.32
CA ARG A 48 -15.12 -0.64 7.60
C ARG A 48 -15.23 -2.15 7.45
N TYR A 49 -14.20 -2.72 6.85
CA TYR A 49 -14.03 -4.15 6.61
C TYR A 49 -12.66 -4.57 7.12
N ASP A 50 -12.63 -5.36 8.20
CA ASP A 50 -11.41 -5.96 8.74
C ASP A 50 -11.33 -7.42 8.29
N PHE A 51 -10.18 -7.83 7.84
CA PHE A 51 -9.95 -9.19 7.36
C PHE A 51 -8.50 -9.61 7.56
N THR A 52 -8.22 -10.86 7.29
CA THR A 52 -6.86 -11.41 7.30
C THR A 52 -6.42 -11.72 5.87
N PHE A 53 -5.26 -11.20 5.49
CA PHE A 53 -4.61 -11.54 4.23
C PHE A 53 -3.21 -12.11 4.52
N LYS A 54 -2.94 -13.37 4.07
CA LYS A 54 -1.67 -14.05 4.33
C LYS A 54 -1.24 -13.98 5.82
N ASP A 55 -2.17 -14.33 6.71
CA ASP A 55 -2.00 -14.35 8.18
C ASP A 55 -1.69 -12.98 8.83
N ARG A 56 -2.00 -11.87 8.13
CA ARG A 56 -1.80 -10.51 8.61
C ARG A 56 -3.09 -9.73 8.58
N GLN A 57 -3.20 -8.82 9.54
CA GLN A 57 -4.36 -7.93 9.62
C GLN A 57 -4.40 -6.97 8.43
N ALA A 58 -5.58 -6.83 7.86
CA ALA A 58 -5.88 -5.86 6.85
C ALA A 58 -7.22 -5.17 7.13
N THR A 59 -7.33 -3.94 6.70
CA THR A 59 -8.56 -3.14 6.83
C THR A 59 -8.75 -2.33 5.56
N ILE A 60 -10.00 -2.21 5.11
CA ILE A 60 -10.41 -1.18 4.16
C ILE A 60 -11.58 -0.39 4.73
N VAL A 61 -11.49 0.93 4.60
CA VAL A 61 -12.62 1.85 4.85
C VAL A 61 -13.09 2.39 3.51
N VAL A 62 -14.36 2.16 3.21
CA VAL A 62 -14.99 2.55 1.95
C VAL A 62 -15.70 3.88 2.14
N PRO A 63 -15.38 4.93 1.36
CA PRO A 63 -16.04 6.24 1.50
C PRO A 63 -17.51 6.15 1.14
N LYS A 64 -18.37 6.97 1.76
CA LYS A 64 -19.81 7.05 1.42
C LYS A 64 -20.06 7.34 -0.06
N LYS A 65 -19.16 8.10 -0.68
CA LYS A 65 -19.16 8.40 -2.10
C LYS A 65 -17.71 8.39 -2.59
N ALA A 66 -17.34 7.34 -3.29
CA ALA A 66 -16.02 7.25 -3.89
C ALA A 66 -15.79 8.35 -4.93
N ALA A 67 -14.60 8.92 -4.94
CA ALA A 67 -14.18 9.81 -6.01
C ALA A 67 -13.98 9.03 -7.31
N ARG A 68 -14.00 9.75 -8.44
CA ARG A 68 -13.83 9.12 -9.76
C ARG A 68 -12.51 8.36 -9.84
N GLY A 69 -12.58 7.10 -10.24
CA GLY A 69 -11.43 6.22 -10.39
C GLY A 69 -11.02 5.52 -9.09
N ASN A 70 -11.85 5.57 -8.04
CA ASN A 70 -11.66 4.88 -6.77
C ASN A 70 -10.25 5.07 -6.19
N PRO A 71 -9.79 6.33 -5.99
CA PRO A 71 -8.48 6.58 -5.42
C PRO A 71 -8.38 6.04 -4.00
N TRP A 72 -7.16 5.69 -3.60
CA TRP A 72 -6.91 5.11 -2.29
C TRP A 72 -5.56 5.49 -1.72
N ILE A 73 -5.49 5.47 -0.39
CA ILE A 73 -4.25 5.61 0.37
C ILE A 73 -4.01 4.32 1.14
N TRP A 74 -2.76 3.87 1.16
CA TRP A 74 -2.35 2.63 1.79
C TRP A 74 -1.28 2.87 2.84
N ARG A 75 -1.61 2.51 4.09
CA ARG A 75 -0.67 2.56 5.21
C ARG A 75 -0.29 1.14 5.68
N PRO A 76 1.02 0.85 5.80
CA PRO A 76 1.54 -0.46 6.19
C PRO A 76 1.64 -0.67 7.71
N ALA A 77 1.34 0.36 8.50
CA ALA A 77 1.54 0.37 9.95
C ALA A 77 0.57 1.33 10.64
N PHE A 78 0.28 1.05 11.92
CA PHE A 78 -0.38 1.97 12.85
C PHE A 78 -1.74 2.49 12.39
N PHE A 79 -2.66 1.59 11.99
CA PHE A 79 -4.02 2.00 11.64
C PHE A 79 -4.65 2.85 12.76
N ASP A 80 -5.31 3.94 12.36
CA ASP A 80 -5.96 4.91 13.26
C ASP A 80 -5.03 5.72 14.19
N ALA A 81 -3.71 5.57 14.06
CA ALA A 81 -2.79 6.47 14.75
C ALA A 81 -2.65 7.77 13.95
N PHE A 82 -2.97 8.91 14.59
CA PHE A 82 -2.86 10.26 14.00
C PHE A 82 -3.55 10.38 12.62
N PRO A 83 -4.85 10.04 12.50
CA PRO A 83 -5.51 9.77 11.22
C PRO A 83 -6.04 11.04 10.53
N SER A 84 -5.43 12.20 10.73
CA SER A 84 -5.94 13.47 10.17
C SER A 84 -5.90 13.47 8.64
N VAL A 85 -4.84 12.94 8.03
CA VAL A 85 -4.70 12.82 6.57
C VAL A 85 -5.70 11.79 6.03
N ASP A 86 -5.80 10.62 6.66
CA ASP A 86 -6.77 9.58 6.26
C ASP A 86 -8.21 10.12 6.26
N LYS A 87 -8.60 10.82 7.34
CA LYS A 87 -9.95 11.40 7.46
C LYS A 87 -10.22 12.44 6.38
N ALA A 88 -9.25 13.33 6.13
CA ALA A 88 -9.39 14.36 5.11
C ALA A 88 -9.49 13.76 3.69
N LEU A 89 -8.77 12.67 3.42
CA LEU A 89 -8.85 11.96 2.14
C LEU A 89 -10.13 11.14 2.02
N LEU A 90 -10.58 10.51 3.10
CA LEU A 90 -11.86 9.79 3.13
C LEU A 90 -13.04 10.72 2.78
N GLU A 91 -13.06 11.94 3.34
CA GLU A 91 -14.05 12.98 3.01
C GLU A 91 -14.01 13.39 1.54
N LYS A 92 -12.84 13.30 0.89
CA LYS A 92 -12.64 13.53 -0.55
C LYS A 92 -12.98 12.32 -1.42
N GLY A 93 -13.42 11.21 -0.81
CA GLY A 93 -13.84 10.00 -1.51
C GLY A 93 -12.71 9.01 -1.80
N PHE A 94 -11.58 9.10 -1.08
CA PHE A 94 -10.53 8.09 -1.12
C PHE A 94 -10.91 6.89 -0.24
N HIS A 95 -10.53 5.69 -0.66
CA HIS A 95 -10.53 4.51 0.20
C HIS A 95 -9.30 4.56 1.11
N ILE A 96 -9.46 4.16 2.37
CA ILE A 96 -8.34 4.06 3.32
C ILE A 96 -8.04 2.59 3.49
N VAL A 97 -6.82 2.18 3.19
CA VAL A 97 -6.40 0.78 3.22
C VAL A 97 -5.22 0.61 4.17
N TYR A 98 -5.29 -0.43 4.98
CA TYR A 98 -4.25 -0.83 5.90
C TYR A 98 -3.89 -2.31 5.69
N TYR A 99 -2.60 -2.60 5.76
CA TYR A 99 -2.07 -3.97 5.77
C TYR A 99 -0.85 -4.05 6.67
N ASP A 100 -0.92 -4.82 7.74
CA ASP A 100 0.14 -4.88 8.74
C ASP A 100 1.39 -5.61 8.24
N VAL A 101 2.38 -4.84 7.84
CA VAL A 101 3.74 -5.30 7.53
C VAL A 101 4.79 -4.66 8.45
N THR A 102 4.34 -4.13 9.58
CA THR A 102 5.13 -3.32 10.53
C THR A 102 6.43 -4.00 10.94
N HIS A 103 6.37 -5.30 11.28
CA HIS A 103 7.52 -6.08 11.77
C HIS A 103 8.32 -6.78 10.67
N LEU A 104 8.08 -6.42 9.41
CA LEU A 104 8.86 -6.93 8.28
C LEU A 104 9.95 -5.97 7.79
N TYR A 105 10.14 -4.83 8.46
CA TYR A 105 11.24 -3.87 8.25
C TYR A 105 11.55 -3.56 6.78
N GLY A 106 10.50 -3.49 5.92
CA GLY A 106 10.67 -3.24 4.49
C GLY A 106 11.48 -4.30 3.73
N SER A 107 11.57 -5.52 4.25
CA SER A 107 12.30 -6.64 3.67
C SER A 107 11.78 -7.05 2.28
N PRO A 108 12.55 -7.84 1.50
CA PRO A 108 12.04 -8.41 0.25
C PRO A 108 10.73 -9.18 0.43
N ARG A 109 10.57 -9.86 1.58
CA ARG A 109 9.32 -10.55 1.93
C ARG A 109 8.17 -9.56 2.14
N ALA A 110 8.43 -8.43 2.82
CA ALA A 110 7.44 -7.37 2.98
C ALA A 110 6.98 -6.83 1.62
N VAL A 111 7.92 -6.57 0.71
CA VAL A 111 7.64 -6.07 -0.64
C VAL A 111 6.82 -7.07 -1.44
N SER A 112 7.17 -8.36 -1.41
CA SER A 112 6.42 -9.43 -2.10
C SER A 112 4.98 -9.52 -1.58
N LEU A 113 4.79 -9.61 -0.25
CA LEU A 113 3.46 -9.63 0.37
C LEU A 113 2.64 -8.39 0.05
N GLY A 114 3.29 -7.22 0.04
CA GLY A 114 2.66 -5.97 -0.34
C GLY A 114 2.20 -5.96 -1.80
N THR A 115 2.97 -6.54 -2.72
CA THR A 115 2.58 -6.62 -4.12
C THR A 115 1.38 -7.55 -4.32
N GLU A 116 1.37 -8.72 -3.68
CA GLU A 116 0.22 -9.62 -3.70
C GLU A 116 -1.04 -8.97 -3.07
N PHE A 117 -0.85 -8.22 -1.97
CA PHE A 117 -1.93 -7.47 -1.33
C PHE A 117 -2.48 -6.35 -2.23
N TYR A 118 -1.60 -5.57 -2.86
CA TYR A 118 -1.98 -4.53 -3.82
C TYR A 118 -2.84 -5.10 -4.94
N GLU A 119 -2.41 -6.20 -5.58
CA GLU A 119 -3.14 -6.88 -6.66
C GLU A 119 -4.52 -7.35 -6.19
N ASN A 120 -4.58 -7.98 -5.02
CA ASN A 120 -5.85 -8.41 -4.44
C ASN A 120 -6.81 -7.24 -4.18
N MET A 121 -6.32 -6.13 -3.63
CA MET A 121 -7.16 -4.98 -3.30
C MET A 121 -7.64 -4.22 -4.54
N THR A 122 -6.78 -4.05 -5.54
CA THR A 122 -7.18 -3.40 -6.79
C THR A 122 -8.22 -4.20 -7.53
N ASP A 123 -8.11 -5.52 -7.57
CA ASP A 123 -9.08 -6.41 -8.22
C ASP A 123 -10.41 -6.46 -7.44
N LEU A 124 -10.35 -6.69 -6.12
CA LEU A 124 -11.53 -6.93 -5.30
C LEU A 124 -12.40 -5.68 -5.13
N TYR A 125 -11.78 -4.51 -4.96
CA TYR A 125 -12.47 -3.24 -4.72
C TYR A 125 -12.43 -2.29 -5.92
N ASN A 126 -11.92 -2.74 -7.06
CA ASN A 126 -11.77 -1.91 -8.27
C ASN A 126 -11.09 -0.57 -7.96
N LEU A 127 -10.02 -0.61 -7.14
CA LEU A 127 -9.27 0.59 -6.76
C LEU A 127 -8.40 1.10 -7.92
N SER A 128 -8.00 2.36 -7.83
CA SER A 128 -7.06 2.95 -8.79
C SER A 128 -5.78 2.13 -8.90
N GLU A 129 -5.27 1.93 -10.12
CA GLU A 129 -3.97 1.30 -10.37
C GLU A 129 -2.80 2.06 -9.75
N LYS A 130 -2.99 3.35 -9.45
CA LYS A 130 -1.98 4.16 -8.75
C LYS A 130 -2.42 4.47 -7.33
N VAL A 131 -1.64 3.99 -6.37
CA VAL A 131 -1.88 4.17 -4.94
C VAL A 131 -1.11 5.36 -4.37
N THR A 132 -1.71 6.07 -3.43
CA THR A 132 -0.98 6.96 -2.51
C THR A 132 -0.44 6.12 -1.37
N LEU A 133 0.87 6.12 -1.15
CA LEU A 133 1.49 5.40 -0.03
C LEU A 133 1.62 6.32 1.18
N GLU A 134 1.29 5.80 2.38
CA GLU A 134 1.45 6.51 3.64
C GLU A 134 2.43 5.78 4.55
N GLY A 135 3.58 6.41 4.83
CA GLY A 135 4.64 5.82 5.65
C GLY A 135 4.81 6.56 6.98
N PHE A 136 4.21 6.03 8.05
CA PHE A 136 4.34 6.57 9.39
C PHE A 136 5.49 5.88 10.14
N SER A 137 6.46 6.63 10.70
CA SER A 137 7.56 6.07 11.48
C SER A 137 8.24 4.89 10.76
N ARG A 138 8.31 3.70 11.38
CA ARG A 138 8.86 2.49 10.75
C ARG A 138 8.14 2.05 9.47
N GLY A 139 6.92 2.54 9.22
CA GLY A 139 6.22 2.33 7.95
C GLY A 139 6.97 2.89 6.74
N GLY A 140 7.84 3.88 6.94
CA GLY A 140 8.73 4.41 5.92
C GLY A 140 9.61 3.35 5.26
N LEU A 141 10.11 2.38 6.03
CA LEU A 141 10.93 1.27 5.50
C LEU A 141 10.20 0.49 4.40
N PHE A 142 8.92 0.18 4.63
CA PHE A 142 8.11 -0.52 3.64
C PHE A 142 7.77 0.36 2.44
N VAL A 143 7.26 1.56 2.70
CA VAL A 143 6.74 2.48 1.66
C VAL A 143 7.81 2.77 0.60
N PHE A 144 9.01 3.14 1.00
CA PHE A 144 10.08 3.44 0.06
C PHE A 144 10.59 2.20 -0.67
N ASN A 145 10.77 1.07 0.04
CA ASN A 145 11.28 -0.15 -0.58
C ASN A 145 10.26 -0.77 -1.54
N TRP A 146 8.96 -0.70 -1.21
CA TRP A 146 7.92 -1.15 -2.13
C TRP A 146 7.80 -0.23 -3.35
N ALA A 147 7.80 1.09 -3.13
CA ALA A 147 7.74 2.08 -4.21
C ALA A 147 8.91 1.94 -5.19
N ALA A 148 10.12 1.67 -4.69
CA ALA A 148 11.31 1.50 -5.53
C ALA A 148 11.20 0.31 -6.51
N GLN A 149 10.38 -0.70 -6.18
CA GLN A 149 10.17 -1.90 -7.00
C GLN A 149 8.86 -1.88 -7.80
N ASN A 150 7.96 -0.91 -7.54
CA ASN A 150 6.62 -0.82 -8.12
C ASN A 150 6.28 0.62 -8.53
N THR A 151 7.21 1.31 -9.16
CA THR A 151 7.08 2.76 -9.45
C THR A 151 5.87 3.09 -10.31
N GLU A 152 5.47 2.19 -11.21
CA GLU A 152 4.30 2.35 -12.07
C GLU A 152 2.97 2.34 -11.30
N LYS A 153 2.97 1.72 -10.11
CA LYS A 153 1.80 1.57 -9.23
C LYS A 153 1.64 2.72 -8.22
N VAL A 154 2.58 3.66 -8.17
CA VAL A 154 2.59 4.73 -7.15
C VAL A 154 2.15 6.07 -7.74
N ALA A 155 1.17 6.70 -7.09
CA ALA A 155 0.74 8.07 -7.41
C ALA A 155 1.60 9.12 -6.70
N CYS A 156 1.78 8.96 -5.39
CA CYS A 156 2.63 9.80 -4.54
C CYS A 156 2.95 9.08 -3.23
N ILE A 157 3.92 9.61 -2.49
CA ILE A 157 4.33 9.13 -1.18
C ILE A 157 4.11 10.25 -0.16
N TYR A 158 3.31 9.97 0.87
CA TYR A 158 3.21 10.77 2.09
C TYR A 158 3.92 10.05 3.22
N VAL A 159 4.79 10.74 3.94
CA VAL A 159 5.52 10.15 5.07
C VAL A 159 5.55 11.09 6.26
N ASP A 160 5.41 10.52 7.46
CA ASP A 160 5.42 11.24 8.72
C ASP A 160 6.49 10.65 9.64
N ALA A 161 7.51 11.44 9.97
CA ALA A 161 8.68 11.02 10.74
C ALA A 161 9.24 9.63 10.32
N PRO A 162 9.47 9.40 8.99
CA PRO A 162 9.73 8.06 8.49
C PRO A 162 11.11 7.54 8.87
N VAL A 163 11.18 6.25 9.22
CA VAL A 163 12.45 5.53 9.27
C VAL A 163 12.92 5.28 7.85
N CYS A 164 14.12 5.77 7.52
CA CYS A 164 14.75 5.63 6.21
C CYS A 164 16.12 4.98 6.27
N ASP A 165 16.66 4.80 7.49
CA ASP A 165 17.92 4.12 7.78
C ASP A 165 17.78 3.21 9.01
N VAL A 166 18.01 1.90 8.83
CA VAL A 166 17.90 0.92 9.92
C VAL A 166 19.02 1.08 10.96
N PHE A 167 20.12 1.75 10.63
CA PHE A 167 21.18 2.05 11.59
C PHE A 167 20.81 3.21 12.52
N SER A 168 19.95 4.13 12.07
CA SER A 168 19.33 5.15 12.90
C SER A 168 18.24 4.55 13.78
N TRP A 169 17.32 3.77 13.18
CA TRP A 169 16.25 3.06 13.89
C TRP A 169 15.98 1.69 13.23
N PRO A 170 15.91 0.56 13.97
CA PRO A 170 16.02 0.45 15.42
C PRO A 170 17.42 0.68 15.97
N GLY A 171 18.45 0.64 15.10
CA GLY A 171 19.85 0.74 15.49
C GLY A 171 20.31 -0.42 16.37
N ARG A 172 21.61 -0.66 16.43
CA ARG A 172 22.22 -1.78 17.22
C ARG A 172 21.94 -1.66 18.73
N LYS A 173 21.67 -0.44 19.23
CA LYS A 173 21.38 -0.23 20.65
C LYS A 173 20.06 -0.88 21.10
N ASN A 174 19.07 -0.96 20.22
CA ASN A 174 17.85 -1.70 20.47
C ASN A 174 18.02 -3.16 20.05
N THR A 175 18.70 -3.94 20.88
CA THR A 175 19.09 -5.32 20.56
C THR A 175 17.93 -6.21 20.16
N ALA A 176 16.77 -6.09 20.78
CA ALA A 176 15.60 -6.91 20.44
C ALA A 176 15.12 -6.64 19.02
N LEU A 177 14.81 -5.39 18.70
CA LEU A 177 14.33 -5.01 17.36
C LEU A 177 15.43 -5.18 16.28
N TRP A 178 16.71 -4.99 16.65
CA TRP A 178 17.84 -5.26 15.76
C TRP A 178 17.92 -6.73 15.38
N ASN A 179 17.80 -7.63 16.36
CA ASN A 179 17.79 -9.07 16.10
C ASN A 179 16.57 -9.51 15.27
N ASP A 180 15.40 -8.93 15.50
CA ASP A 180 14.21 -9.17 14.68
C ASP A 180 14.44 -8.74 13.22
N LEU A 181 15.04 -7.56 13.02
CA LEU A 181 15.42 -7.06 11.70
C LEU A 181 16.40 -8.01 11.00
N LEU A 182 17.48 -8.41 11.69
CA LEU A 182 18.46 -9.35 11.15
C LEU A 182 17.82 -10.67 10.71
N LYS A 183 16.93 -11.21 11.56
CA LYS A 183 16.19 -12.44 11.26
C LYS A 183 15.29 -12.26 10.04
N GLU A 184 14.54 -11.17 9.97
CA GLU A 184 13.62 -10.91 8.85
C GLU A 184 14.37 -10.73 7.52
N TRP A 185 15.52 -10.07 7.54
CA TRP A 185 16.37 -9.89 6.35
C TRP A 185 17.30 -11.08 6.06
N ASN A 186 17.28 -12.12 6.92
CA ASN A 186 18.17 -13.28 6.85
C ASN A 186 19.66 -12.88 6.80
N LEU A 187 20.03 -11.95 7.68
CA LEU A 187 21.38 -11.41 7.78
C LEU A 187 22.00 -11.65 9.16
N THR A 188 23.31 -11.56 9.23
CA THR A 188 24.06 -11.47 10.47
C THR A 188 24.47 -10.02 10.72
N ASP A 189 24.86 -9.66 11.95
CA ASP A 189 25.34 -8.32 12.26
C ASP A 189 26.57 -7.92 11.41
N ALA A 190 27.47 -8.87 11.14
CA ALA A 190 28.60 -8.66 10.23
C ALA A 190 28.14 -8.41 8.77
N GLY A 191 27.07 -9.07 8.33
CA GLY A 191 26.50 -8.85 6.98
C GLY A 191 25.91 -7.47 6.78
N MET A 192 25.59 -6.76 7.87
CA MET A 192 25.05 -5.41 7.81
C MET A 192 26.07 -4.35 7.35
N GLU A 193 27.37 -4.65 7.33
CA GLU A 193 28.39 -3.74 6.80
C GLU A 193 28.15 -3.37 5.32
N HIS A 194 27.56 -4.28 4.57
CA HIS A 194 27.25 -4.10 3.14
C HIS A 194 25.75 -3.95 2.86
N PHE A 195 24.96 -3.68 3.90
CA PHE A 195 23.52 -3.58 3.76
C PHE A 195 23.10 -2.42 2.84
N LYS A 196 22.27 -2.73 1.85
CA LYS A 196 21.72 -1.78 0.85
C LYS A 196 20.19 -1.78 0.80
N GLY A 197 19.55 -2.30 1.84
CA GLY A 197 18.10 -2.36 1.95
C GLY A 197 17.45 -1.12 2.57
N ASN A 198 18.24 -0.08 2.86
CA ASN A 198 17.70 1.17 3.40
C ASN A 198 16.94 1.96 2.33
N PRO A 199 15.81 2.60 2.65
CA PRO A 199 15.19 3.61 1.80
C PRO A 199 16.15 4.63 1.22
N ILE A 200 17.08 5.15 2.04
CA ILE A 200 18.08 6.13 1.60
C ILE A 200 19.01 5.63 0.48
N ASP A 201 19.12 4.32 0.29
CA ASP A 201 19.97 3.71 -0.76
C ASP A 201 19.17 3.42 -2.05
N ASN A 202 17.83 3.41 -2.01
CA ASN A 202 16.97 2.89 -3.07
C ASN A 202 16.06 3.97 -3.71
N LEU A 203 16.47 5.24 -3.68
CA LEU A 203 15.64 6.36 -4.17
C LEU A 203 15.66 6.56 -5.68
N ALA A 204 16.68 6.07 -6.38
CA ALA A 204 16.88 6.36 -7.81
C ALA A 204 15.71 5.92 -8.70
N PRO A 205 15.10 4.72 -8.55
CA PRO A 205 13.94 4.33 -9.36
C PRO A 205 12.72 5.25 -9.12
N ILE A 206 12.49 5.64 -7.86
CA ILE A 206 11.37 6.50 -7.47
C ILE A 206 11.54 7.90 -8.07
N ALA A 207 12.76 8.45 -8.02
CA ALA A 207 13.10 9.76 -8.59
C ALA A 207 12.99 9.74 -10.12
N ALA A 208 13.48 8.69 -10.78
CA ALA A 208 13.39 8.52 -12.24
C ALA A 208 11.92 8.46 -12.73
N ALA A 209 11.02 7.89 -11.90
CA ALA A 209 9.59 7.88 -12.17
C ALA A 209 8.88 9.21 -11.84
N GLY A 210 9.59 10.18 -11.26
CA GLY A 210 9.04 11.50 -10.91
C GLY A 210 7.96 11.45 -9.82
N ILE A 211 7.99 10.45 -8.93
CA ILE A 211 6.95 10.27 -7.91
C ILE A 211 7.09 11.37 -6.84
N PRO A 212 6.07 12.20 -6.59
CA PRO A 212 6.15 13.24 -5.58
C PRO A 212 6.18 12.65 -4.17
N ILE A 213 7.04 13.24 -3.32
CA ILE A 213 7.13 12.90 -1.90
C ILE A 213 6.75 14.13 -1.08
N ILE A 214 5.83 13.96 -0.12
CA ILE A 214 5.50 14.95 0.91
C ILE A 214 5.84 14.34 2.25
N SER A 215 6.59 15.07 3.07
CA SER A 215 6.99 14.61 4.40
C SER A 215 6.70 15.64 5.47
N VAL A 216 6.25 15.17 6.65
CA VAL A 216 6.18 15.96 7.89
C VAL A 216 7.20 15.38 8.87
N CYS A 217 8.03 16.22 9.48
CA CYS A 217 9.04 15.80 10.45
C CYS A 217 9.17 16.83 11.57
N GLY A 218 9.52 16.38 12.76
CA GLY A 218 10.00 17.25 13.85
C GLY A 218 11.51 17.48 13.75
N ASP A 219 11.99 18.69 14.05
CA ASP A 219 13.45 18.96 14.06
C ASP A 219 14.13 18.51 15.36
N SER A 220 13.34 18.15 16.37
CA SER A 220 13.79 17.70 17.70
C SER A 220 13.48 16.22 17.94
N ASP A 221 13.13 15.46 16.90
CA ASP A 221 12.83 14.02 16.97
C ASP A 221 14.05 13.23 17.45
N GLN A 222 13.91 12.62 18.65
CA GLN A 222 14.95 11.78 19.26
C GLN A 222 14.78 10.30 18.96
N THR A 223 13.61 9.90 18.44
CA THR A 223 13.29 8.49 18.11
C THR A 223 13.75 8.16 16.70
N VAL A 224 13.42 9.03 15.74
CA VAL A 224 13.81 8.91 14.32
C VAL A 224 14.40 10.25 13.87
N PRO A 225 15.66 10.54 14.21
CA PRO A 225 16.26 11.83 13.95
C PRO A 225 16.16 12.25 12.48
N TYR A 226 15.58 13.43 12.24
CA TYR A 226 15.38 13.98 10.89
C TYR A 226 16.66 13.94 10.05
N LYS A 227 17.79 14.33 10.65
CA LYS A 227 19.10 14.42 9.99
C LYS A 227 19.64 13.08 9.47
N GLU A 228 19.27 11.98 10.12
CA GLU A 228 19.73 10.64 9.76
C GLU A 228 18.78 9.94 8.79
N ASN A 229 17.56 10.43 8.65
CA ASN A 229 16.47 9.82 7.89
C ASN A 229 16.00 10.73 6.74
N MET A 230 14.99 11.56 6.96
CA MET A 230 14.33 12.29 5.87
C MET A 230 15.20 13.40 5.27
N ASP A 231 16.14 13.98 5.99
CA ASP A 231 17.11 14.95 5.44
C ASP A 231 18.03 14.30 4.40
N VAL A 232 18.43 13.04 4.63
CA VAL A 232 19.22 12.25 3.68
C VAL A 232 18.38 11.90 2.45
N VAL A 233 17.13 11.45 2.67
CA VAL A 233 16.19 11.19 1.56
C VAL A 233 16.01 12.45 0.73
N ARG A 234 15.66 13.57 1.35
CA ARG A 234 15.46 14.86 0.66
C ARG A 234 16.67 15.24 -0.18
N SER A 235 17.87 15.19 0.39
CA SER A 235 19.09 15.58 -0.29
C SER A 235 19.40 14.70 -1.49
N ARG A 236 19.33 13.37 -1.32
CA ARG A 236 19.60 12.40 -2.40
C ARG A 236 18.50 12.44 -3.48
N TYR A 237 17.23 12.60 -3.06
CA TYR A 237 16.10 12.62 -3.97
C TYR A 237 16.09 13.86 -4.86
N LEU A 238 16.38 15.04 -4.30
CA LEU A 238 16.56 16.28 -5.08
C LEU A 238 17.74 16.16 -6.04
N ALA A 239 18.87 15.60 -5.58
CA ALA A 239 20.03 15.39 -6.44
C ALA A 239 19.74 14.44 -7.61
N ALA A 240 18.80 13.50 -7.44
CA ALA A 240 18.31 12.61 -8.50
C ALA A 240 17.18 13.23 -9.35
N GLY A 241 16.79 14.48 -9.12
CA GLY A 241 15.73 15.19 -9.87
C GLY A 241 14.31 14.88 -9.42
N GLY A 242 14.13 14.15 -8.29
CA GLY A 242 12.82 13.81 -7.77
C GLY A 242 12.13 14.96 -7.03
N PRO A 243 10.82 15.14 -7.16
CA PRO A 243 10.07 16.18 -6.47
C PRO A 243 9.80 15.80 -5.01
N VAL A 244 10.30 16.57 -4.05
CA VAL A 244 10.09 16.35 -2.61
C VAL A 244 9.84 17.66 -1.87
N GLU A 245 8.82 17.64 -1.01
CA GLU A 245 8.50 18.69 -0.06
C GLU A 245 8.63 18.16 1.35
N VAL A 246 9.31 18.89 2.23
CA VAL A 246 9.45 18.55 3.65
C VAL A 246 8.92 19.69 4.50
N ILE A 247 7.91 19.39 5.30
CA ILE A 247 7.35 20.27 6.33
C ILE A 247 8.07 19.96 7.63
N LEU A 248 9.14 20.72 7.92
CA LEU A 248 9.92 20.55 9.15
C LEU A 248 9.34 21.43 10.25
N LYS A 249 8.76 20.81 11.29
CA LYS A 249 8.15 21.50 12.43
C LYS A 249 9.16 21.73 13.54
N LYS A 250 9.38 23.02 13.83
CA LYS A 250 10.36 23.47 14.82
C LYS A 250 9.92 23.09 16.24
N GLY A 251 10.87 22.51 17.00
CA GLY A 251 10.67 22.11 18.40
C GLY A 251 9.74 20.91 18.59
N CYS A 252 9.35 20.24 17.51
CA CYS A 252 8.53 19.03 17.59
C CYS A 252 9.41 17.78 17.63
N ASP A 253 8.98 16.80 18.43
CA ASP A 253 9.56 15.47 18.54
C ASP A 253 8.92 14.52 17.51
N HIS A 254 8.96 13.20 17.75
CA HIS A 254 8.56 12.10 16.83
C HIS A 254 7.12 12.16 16.32
N HIS A 255 6.26 12.92 16.99
CA HIS A 255 4.86 13.09 16.56
C HIS A 255 4.58 14.55 16.19
N PRO A 256 5.04 15.02 15.00
CA PRO A 256 4.97 16.43 14.60
C PRO A 256 3.62 16.87 14.01
N HIS A 257 2.66 15.98 13.85
CA HIS A 257 1.34 16.20 13.20
C HIS A 257 0.29 16.80 14.13
#